data_0de7bf9c1bd87da6aa7d9e0e847b1df9
#
_entry.id   0de7bf9c1bd87da6aa7d9e0e847b1df9
#
_cell.length_a   1.000
_cell.length_b   1.000
_cell.length_c   1.000
_cell.angle_alpha   90.00
_cell.angle_beta   90.00
_cell.angle_gamma   90.00
#
_symmetry.space_group_name_H-M   'P 1'
#
loop_
_entity.id
_entity.type
_entity.pdbx_description
1 polymer ?
#
loop_
_entity_poly.entity_id
_entity_poly.type
_entity_poly.pdbx_seq_one_letter_code
_entity_poly.pdbx_strand_id
1 'polypeptide(L)'
;FTNKAAREMENRTQALLQSLGLKTGQGSIQTRMWISTFHSIASRILREHIELLDYKRFFVIYDTSDQLAMVKKVNAALGLDEKLHPAKNFASRINSVKTEGLTPADVRKRRHLMDEQQLQVFERYEEEMKRANALDFGDLLIKTHQLFRDYPAVLDAYRNQFRYIMVDEYQDT
;
A
#
# COMPACT_ATOMS: atom_id res chain seq x y z
N PHE A 1 -5.57 -7.89 -10.08
CA PHE A 1 -4.56 -7.34 -11.00
C PHE A 1 -3.16 -7.77 -10.62
N THR A 2 -2.44 -8.38 -11.57
CA THR A 2 -1.08 -8.86 -11.35
C THR A 2 -0.08 -7.94 -12.06
N ASN A 3 1.15 -7.89 -11.58
CA ASN A 3 2.25 -7.21 -12.29
C ASN A 3 2.47 -7.77 -13.71
N LYS A 4 2.07 -9.04 -13.96
CA LYS A 4 2.10 -9.66 -15.29
C LYS A 4 1.10 -8.98 -16.23
N ALA A 5 -0.13 -8.76 -15.78
CA ALA A 5 -1.17 -8.08 -16.58
C ALA A 5 -0.78 -6.62 -16.88
N ALA A 6 -0.22 -5.90 -15.89
CA ALA A 6 0.28 -4.55 -16.09
C ALA A 6 1.39 -4.49 -17.15
N ARG A 7 2.34 -5.43 -17.13
CA ARG A 7 3.41 -5.53 -18.16
C ARG A 7 2.85 -5.85 -19.54
N GLU A 8 1.84 -6.72 -19.63
CA GLU A 8 1.19 -7.02 -20.91
C GLU A 8 0.48 -5.79 -21.47
N MET A 9 -0.23 -5.04 -20.66
CA MET A 9 -0.84 -3.77 -21.05
C MET A 9 0.21 -2.76 -21.52
N GLU A 10 1.33 -2.64 -20.81
CA GLU A 10 2.45 -1.79 -21.21
C GLU A 10 2.98 -2.17 -22.59
N ASN A 11 3.25 -3.48 -22.83
CA ASN A 11 3.73 -3.98 -24.10
C ASN A 11 2.75 -3.72 -25.26
N ARG A 12 1.45 -3.93 -25.04
CA ARG A 12 0.41 -3.63 -26.04
C ARG A 12 0.34 -2.14 -26.35
N THR A 13 0.42 -1.29 -25.33
CA THR A 13 0.45 0.16 -25.50
C THR A 13 1.68 0.61 -26.30
N GLN A 14 2.85 0.03 -26.02
CA GLN A 14 4.07 0.29 -26.78
C GLN A 14 3.92 -0.08 -28.25
N ALA A 15 3.41 -1.28 -28.53
CA ALA A 15 3.19 -1.74 -29.91
C ALA A 15 2.22 -0.82 -30.66
N LEU A 16 1.14 -0.37 -30.00
CA LEU A 16 0.18 0.55 -30.59
C LEU A 16 0.82 1.92 -30.89
N LEU A 17 1.58 2.49 -29.96
CA LEU A 17 2.26 3.77 -30.18
C LEU A 17 3.25 3.69 -31.36
N GLN A 18 3.98 2.58 -31.47
CA GLN A 18 4.89 2.34 -32.60
C GLN A 18 4.13 2.26 -33.93
N SER A 19 2.99 1.54 -33.97
CA SER A 19 2.16 1.46 -35.16
C SER A 19 1.59 2.80 -35.64
N LEU A 20 1.41 3.72 -34.69
CA LEU A 20 0.97 5.10 -34.97
C LEU A 20 2.12 6.06 -35.30
N GLY A 21 3.36 5.56 -35.44
CA GLY A 21 4.54 6.38 -35.73
C GLY A 21 5.00 7.28 -34.60
N LEU A 22 4.47 7.06 -33.37
CA LEU A 22 4.86 7.83 -32.20
C LEU A 22 6.16 7.29 -31.61
N LYS A 23 7.12 8.18 -31.33
CA LYS A 23 8.42 7.79 -30.77
C LYS A 23 8.26 7.16 -29.39
N THR A 24 8.83 5.95 -29.25
CA THR A 24 8.96 5.24 -27.98
C THR A 24 10.43 5.26 -27.55
N GLY A 25 10.74 5.66 -26.32
CA GLY A 25 12.11 5.74 -25.81
C GLY A 25 12.31 6.86 -24.78
N GLN A 26 13.56 7.08 -24.34
CA GLN A 26 13.86 8.15 -23.36
C GLN A 26 13.39 9.52 -23.87
N GLY A 27 12.57 10.22 -23.07
CA GLY A 27 11.97 11.50 -23.45
C GLY A 27 10.70 11.43 -24.28
N SER A 28 10.21 10.22 -24.62
CA SER A 28 8.98 10.01 -25.39
C SER A 28 7.70 10.04 -24.54
N ILE A 29 6.53 9.97 -25.21
CA ILE A 29 5.20 9.87 -24.55
C ILE A 29 5.17 8.71 -23.55
N GLN A 30 5.84 7.60 -23.84
CA GLN A 30 5.86 6.40 -23.03
C GLN A 30 6.56 6.62 -21.67
N THR A 31 7.65 7.40 -21.59
CA THR A 31 8.32 7.69 -20.32
C THR A 31 7.47 8.53 -19.37
N ARG A 32 6.41 9.15 -19.88
CA ARG A 32 5.44 9.93 -19.10
C ARG A 32 4.23 9.13 -18.64
N MET A 33 3.94 7.98 -19.26
CA MET A 33 2.83 7.11 -18.86
C MET A 33 3.26 6.18 -17.73
N TRP A 34 2.41 6.06 -16.73
CA TRP A 34 2.56 5.09 -15.66
C TRP A 34 1.53 3.98 -15.88
N ILE A 35 1.97 2.84 -16.39
CA ILE A 35 1.13 1.66 -16.60
C ILE A 35 1.57 0.63 -15.56
N SER A 36 0.78 0.46 -14.51
CA SER A 36 1.17 -0.36 -13.37
C SER A 36 -0.02 -0.70 -12.49
N THR A 37 0.19 -1.57 -11.48
CA THR A 37 -0.81 -1.85 -10.45
C THR A 37 -0.90 -0.69 -9.46
N PHE A 38 -2.04 -0.57 -8.75
CA PHE A 38 -2.21 0.44 -7.69
C PHE A 38 -1.09 0.39 -6.65
N HIS A 39 -0.73 -0.81 -6.18
CA HIS A 39 0.33 -0.98 -5.19
C HIS A 39 1.72 -0.54 -5.72
N SER A 40 2.02 -0.81 -6.99
CA SER A 40 3.29 -0.37 -7.58
C SER A 40 3.36 1.14 -7.74
N ILE A 41 2.25 1.78 -8.14
CA ILE A 41 2.15 3.24 -8.22
C ILE A 41 2.26 3.86 -6.81
N ALA A 42 1.53 3.33 -5.84
CA ALA A 42 1.59 3.77 -4.45
C ALA A 42 3.01 3.66 -3.89
N SER A 43 3.67 2.51 -4.09
CA SER A 43 5.07 2.32 -3.68
C SER A 43 6.00 3.36 -4.32
N ARG A 44 5.82 3.68 -5.60
CA ARG A 44 6.62 4.69 -6.30
C ARG A 44 6.42 6.08 -5.70
N ILE A 45 5.19 6.49 -5.46
CA ILE A 45 4.85 7.77 -4.82
C ILE A 45 5.46 7.85 -3.42
N LEU A 46 5.31 6.79 -2.62
CA LEU A 46 5.85 6.74 -1.27
C LEU A 46 7.39 6.79 -1.27
N ARG A 47 8.08 6.15 -2.22
CA ARG A 47 9.55 6.25 -2.33
C ARG A 47 10.03 7.70 -2.54
N GLU A 48 9.21 8.56 -3.11
CA GLU A 48 9.54 9.96 -3.34
C GLU A 48 9.20 10.86 -2.13
N HIS A 49 8.15 10.54 -1.36
CA HIS A 49 7.57 11.47 -0.40
C HIS A 49 7.36 10.94 1.02
N ILE A 50 7.70 9.67 1.30
CA ILE A 50 7.32 9.03 2.57
C ILE A 50 7.98 9.67 3.81
N GLU A 51 9.08 10.39 3.61
CA GLU A 51 9.74 11.15 4.69
C GLU A 51 8.81 12.20 5.32
N LEU A 52 7.82 12.67 4.57
CA LEU A 52 6.75 13.54 5.09
C LEU A 52 5.84 12.83 6.12
N LEU A 53 5.82 11.50 6.12
CA LEU A 53 5.07 10.67 7.07
C LEU A 53 5.96 10.07 8.17
N ASP A 54 7.14 10.65 8.39
CA ASP A 54 8.12 10.20 9.39
C ASP A 54 8.61 8.76 9.21
N TYR A 55 8.75 8.32 7.97
CA TYR A 55 9.46 7.11 7.58
C TYR A 55 10.77 7.45 6.87
N LYS A 56 11.73 6.52 6.87
CA LYS A 56 12.94 6.66 6.07
C LYS A 56 12.63 6.29 4.62
N ARG A 57 13.23 6.97 3.65
CA ARG A 57 13.02 6.79 2.22
C ARG A 57 13.13 5.33 1.74
N PHE A 58 14.07 4.57 2.29
CA PHE A 58 14.29 3.16 1.92
C PHE A 58 13.55 2.22 2.88
N PHE A 59 12.23 2.28 2.88
CA PHE A 59 11.40 1.35 3.63
C PHE A 59 11.37 -0.05 2.99
N VAL A 60 11.15 -1.07 3.80
CA VAL A 60 10.97 -2.46 3.36
C VAL A 60 9.48 -2.73 3.17
N ILE A 61 9.13 -3.50 2.14
CA ILE A 61 7.76 -3.97 1.94
C ILE A 61 7.70 -5.39 2.48
N TYR A 62 6.89 -5.60 3.51
CA TYR A 62 6.65 -6.90 4.11
C TYR A 62 5.60 -7.67 3.32
N ASP A 63 5.92 -8.93 3.02
CA ASP A 63 4.96 -9.86 2.45
C ASP A 63 4.10 -10.51 3.56
N THR A 64 3.22 -11.44 3.17
CA THR A 64 2.32 -12.14 4.11
C THR A 64 3.09 -12.94 5.16
N SER A 65 4.27 -13.49 4.83
CA SER A 65 5.09 -14.26 5.77
C SER A 65 5.79 -13.35 6.78
N ASP A 66 6.31 -12.22 6.31
CA ASP A 66 6.92 -11.19 7.16
C ASP A 66 5.90 -10.58 8.12
N GLN A 67 4.71 -10.27 7.59
CA GLN A 67 3.59 -9.78 8.38
C GLN A 67 3.22 -10.76 9.50
N LEU A 68 3.06 -12.06 9.17
CA LEU A 68 2.74 -13.08 10.16
C LEU A 68 3.85 -13.21 11.22
N ALA A 69 5.11 -13.15 10.82
CA ALA A 69 6.25 -13.17 11.74
C ALA A 69 6.22 -11.95 12.69
N MET A 70 5.89 -10.76 12.18
CA MET A 70 5.74 -9.56 12.99
C MET A 70 4.57 -9.70 13.98
N VAL A 71 3.41 -10.20 13.55
CA VAL A 71 2.27 -10.43 14.45
C VAL A 71 2.61 -11.45 15.54
N LYS A 72 3.34 -12.53 15.22
CA LYS A 72 3.82 -13.49 16.23
C LYS A 72 4.73 -12.81 17.27
N LYS A 73 5.64 -11.95 16.83
CA LYS A 73 6.50 -11.17 17.72
C LYS A 73 5.68 -10.27 18.63
N VAL A 74 4.67 -9.60 18.10
CA VAL A 74 3.74 -8.73 18.86
C VAL A 74 2.96 -9.56 19.89
N ASN A 75 2.37 -10.70 19.49
CA ASN A 75 1.64 -11.58 20.40
C ASN A 75 2.52 -12.04 21.57
N ALA A 76 3.74 -12.47 21.28
CA ALA A 76 4.70 -12.88 22.31
C ALA A 76 5.03 -11.71 23.27
N ALA A 77 5.22 -10.49 22.75
CA ALA A 77 5.49 -9.30 23.57
C ALA A 77 4.28 -8.89 24.46
N LEU A 78 3.06 -9.23 24.02
CA LEU A 78 1.83 -9.02 24.79
C LEU A 78 1.48 -10.19 25.71
N GLY A 79 2.29 -11.25 25.75
CA GLY A 79 2.07 -12.45 26.58
C GLY A 79 0.89 -13.30 26.11
N LEU A 80 0.50 -13.22 24.82
CA LEU A 80 -0.60 -14.00 24.26
C LEU A 80 -0.16 -15.42 23.94
N ASP A 81 -0.91 -16.42 24.44
CA ASP A 81 -0.69 -17.84 24.11
C ASP A 81 -1.11 -18.11 22.65
N GLU A 82 -0.17 -18.57 21.84
CA GLU A 82 -0.40 -18.87 20.42
C GLU A 82 -1.48 -19.93 20.18
N LYS A 83 -1.71 -20.85 21.14
CA LYS A 83 -2.77 -21.87 21.02
C LYS A 83 -4.17 -21.27 21.19
N LEU A 84 -4.30 -20.30 22.09
CA LEU A 84 -5.58 -19.62 22.36
C LEU A 84 -5.78 -18.44 21.41
N HIS A 85 -4.70 -17.81 20.99
CA HIS A 85 -4.68 -16.58 20.20
C HIS A 85 -3.74 -16.72 18.98
N PRO A 86 -4.10 -17.53 17.97
CA PRO A 86 -3.25 -17.75 16.81
C PRO A 86 -2.93 -16.45 16.06
N ALA A 87 -1.66 -16.17 15.85
CA ALA A 87 -1.21 -14.96 15.14
C ALA A 87 -1.82 -14.83 13.75
N LYS A 88 -2.11 -15.95 13.08
CA LYS A 88 -2.78 -15.96 11.77
C LYS A 88 -4.16 -15.28 11.81
N ASN A 89 -4.91 -15.43 12.90
CA ASN A 89 -6.23 -14.81 13.04
C ASN A 89 -6.12 -13.31 13.18
N PHE A 90 -5.16 -12.82 13.98
CA PHE A 90 -4.88 -11.39 14.10
C PHE A 90 -4.38 -10.80 12.77
N ALA A 91 -3.44 -11.46 12.10
CA ALA A 91 -2.95 -11.02 10.78
C ALA A 91 -4.07 -10.93 9.75
N SER A 92 -4.95 -11.94 9.69
CA SER A 92 -6.13 -11.92 8.81
C SER A 92 -7.07 -10.76 9.14
N ARG A 93 -7.31 -10.51 10.43
CA ARG A 93 -8.19 -9.42 10.86
C ARG A 93 -7.59 -8.04 10.57
N ILE A 94 -6.30 -7.86 10.82
CA ILE A 94 -5.56 -6.64 10.46
C ILE A 94 -5.66 -6.40 8.96
N ASN A 95 -5.40 -7.41 8.14
CA ASN A 95 -5.53 -7.30 6.68
C ASN A 95 -6.93 -6.89 6.25
N SER A 96 -7.97 -7.50 6.83
CA SER A 96 -9.37 -7.17 6.51
C SER A 96 -9.67 -5.68 6.71
N VAL A 97 -9.33 -5.13 7.87
CA VAL A 97 -9.60 -3.70 8.14
C VAL A 97 -8.69 -2.75 7.33
N LYS A 98 -7.44 -3.15 7.07
CA LYS A 98 -6.53 -2.38 6.20
C LYS A 98 -7.01 -2.36 4.74
N THR A 99 -7.63 -3.44 4.25
CA THR A 99 -8.25 -3.46 2.93
C THR A 99 -9.39 -2.45 2.80
N GLU A 100 -10.10 -2.18 3.91
CA GLU A 100 -11.12 -1.13 3.97
C GLU A 100 -10.51 0.29 4.16
N GLY A 101 -9.19 0.43 4.12
CA GLY A 101 -8.50 1.70 4.32
C GLY A 101 -8.50 2.21 5.76
N LEU A 102 -8.78 1.34 6.74
CA LEU A 102 -8.92 1.73 8.13
C LEU A 102 -7.61 1.63 8.91
N THR A 103 -7.35 2.64 9.73
CA THR A 103 -6.25 2.69 10.70
C THR A 103 -6.71 2.18 12.07
N PRO A 104 -5.78 1.88 13.02
CA PRO A 104 -6.16 1.58 14.40
C PRO A 104 -7.04 2.67 15.03
N ALA A 105 -6.78 3.94 14.72
CA ALA A 105 -7.58 5.05 15.23
C ALA A 105 -9.04 5.04 14.70
N ASP A 106 -9.24 4.59 13.46
CA ASP A 106 -10.57 4.44 12.88
C ASP A 106 -11.31 3.25 13.50
N VAL A 107 -10.61 2.13 13.72
CA VAL A 107 -11.15 0.94 14.37
C VAL A 107 -11.55 1.27 15.82
N ARG A 108 -10.75 2.05 16.53
CA ARG A 108 -11.06 2.50 17.91
C ARG A 108 -12.40 3.26 17.98
N LYS A 109 -12.73 4.05 16.96
CA LYS A 109 -14.02 4.75 16.82
C LYS A 109 -15.18 3.80 16.47
N ARG A 110 -14.88 2.68 15.81
CA ARG A 110 -15.84 1.69 15.30
C ARG A 110 -15.70 0.36 16.05
N ARG A 111 -16.02 0.37 17.36
CA ARG A 111 -15.79 -0.75 18.31
C ARG A 111 -16.33 -2.13 17.89
N HIS A 112 -17.23 -2.18 16.91
CA HIS A 112 -17.77 -3.44 16.40
C HIS A 112 -16.83 -4.17 15.41
N LEU A 113 -15.77 -3.51 14.93
CA LEU A 113 -14.86 -4.09 13.93
C LEU A 113 -13.82 -5.01 14.54
N MET A 114 -13.35 -4.72 15.75
CA MET A 114 -12.37 -5.53 16.47
C MET A 114 -12.71 -5.51 17.96
N ASP A 115 -12.41 -6.61 18.66
CA ASP A 115 -12.39 -6.59 20.12
C ASP A 115 -11.15 -5.84 20.64
N GLU A 116 -11.10 -5.59 21.96
CA GLU A 116 -10.05 -4.80 22.58
C GLU A 116 -8.66 -5.44 22.41
N GLN A 117 -8.59 -6.78 22.45
CA GLN A 117 -7.33 -7.51 22.30
C GLN A 117 -6.83 -7.42 20.84
N GLN A 118 -7.74 -7.58 19.85
CA GLN A 118 -7.42 -7.43 18.45
C GLN A 118 -6.92 -6.02 18.14
N LEU A 119 -7.56 -5.01 18.70
CA LEU A 119 -7.16 -3.61 18.54
C LEU A 119 -5.78 -3.37 19.15
N GLN A 120 -5.51 -3.88 20.36
CA GLN A 120 -4.21 -3.76 21.01
C GLN A 120 -3.09 -4.41 20.18
N VAL A 121 -3.34 -5.60 19.61
CA VAL A 121 -2.39 -6.25 18.70
C VAL A 121 -2.18 -5.40 17.46
N PHE A 122 -3.22 -4.84 16.86
CA PHE A 122 -3.12 -4.00 15.68
C PHE A 122 -2.32 -2.73 15.94
N GLU A 123 -2.59 -2.01 17.05
CA GLU A 123 -1.82 -0.82 17.45
C GLU A 123 -0.35 -1.14 17.63
N ARG A 124 -0.05 -2.22 18.37
CA ARG A 124 1.33 -2.63 18.59
C ARG A 124 2.02 -3.09 17.30
N TYR A 125 1.29 -3.75 16.41
CA TYR A 125 1.79 -4.12 15.09
C TYR A 125 2.22 -2.88 14.28
N GLU A 126 1.37 -1.85 14.19
CA GLU A 126 1.71 -0.60 13.48
C GLU A 126 2.94 0.10 14.08
N GLU A 127 3.08 0.12 15.42
CA GLU A 127 4.27 0.66 16.09
C GLU A 127 5.55 -0.10 15.69
N GLU A 128 5.51 -1.43 15.73
CA GLU A 128 6.67 -2.26 15.38
C GLU A 128 7.00 -2.15 13.88
N MET A 129 6.00 -2.08 13.00
CA MET A 129 6.18 -1.82 11.57
C MET A 129 6.87 -0.47 11.34
N LYS A 130 6.44 0.59 12.02
CA LYS A 130 7.07 1.91 11.93
C LYS A 130 8.51 1.89 12.46
N ARG A 131 8.78 1.22 13.58
CA ARG A 131 10.15 1.04 14.12
C ARG A 131 11.07 0.29 13.16
N ALA A 132 10.53 -0.71 12.47
CA ALA A 132 11.25 -1.48 11.46
C ALA A 132 11.42 -0.71 10.14
N ASN A 133 10.83 0.47 10.00
CA ASN A 133 10.74 1.20 8.74
C ASN A 133 10.17 0.31 7.63
N ALA A 134 9.11 -0.41 7.92
CA ALA A 134 8.47 -1.38 7.05
C ALA A 134 7.01 -0.98 6.79
N LEU A 135 6.52 -1.33 5.61
CA LEU A 135 5.12 -1.21 5.21
C LEU A 135 4.62 -2.57 4.71
N ASP A 136 3.40 -2.94 5.01
CA ASP A 136 2.73 -4.06 4.35
C ASP A 136 1.96 -3.58 3.08
N PHE A 137 1.32 -4.52 2.37
CA PHE A 137 0.59 -4.17 1.16
C PHE A 137 -0.57 -3.19 1.41
N GLY A 138 -1.30 -3.34 2.51
CA GLY A 138 -2.37 -2.41 2.89
C GLY A 138 -1.84 -1.01 3.16
N ASP A 139 -0.67 -0.92 3.81
CA ASP A 139 -0.01 0.36 4.10
C ASP A 139 0.32 1.16 2.84
N LEU A 140 0.69 0.50 1.75
CA LEU A 140 1.03 1.20 0.52
C LEU A 140 -0.12 2.11 0.07
N LEU A 141 -1.35 1.63 0.13
CA LEU A 141 -2.53 2.41 -0.26
C LEU A 141 -2.93 3.41 0.83
N ILE A 142 -3.00 2.98 2.09
CA ILE A 142 -3.38 3.84 3.23
C ILE A 142 -2.42 5.02 3.36
N LYS A 143 -1.10 4.77 3.33
CA LYS A 143 -0.09 5.83 3.47
C LYS A 143 -0.06 6.76 2.26
N THR A 144 -0.33 6.28 1.05
CA THR A 144 -0.48 7.14 -0.13
C THR A 144 -1.70 8.05 0.01
N HIS A 145 -2.83 7.50 0.46
CA HIS A 145 -4.02 8.31 0.73
C HIS A 145 -3.76 9.32 1.85
N GLN A 146 -3.10 8.92 2.95
CA GLN A 146 -2.71 9.81 4.03
C GLN A 146 -1.80 10.93 3.53
N LEU A 147 -0.79 10.61 2.72
CA LEU A 147 0.12 11.58 2.12
C LEU A 147 -0.65 12.64 1.32
N PHE A 148 -1.56 12.22 0.47
CA PHE A 148 -2.35 13.15 -0.36
C PHE A 148 -3.32 14.00 0.46
N ARG A 149 -3.89 13.46 1.52
CA ARG A 149 -4.78 14.20 2.43
C ARG A 149 -4.02 15.24 3.24
N ASP A 150 -2.87 14.86 3.81
CA ASP A 150 -2.13 15.68 4.77
C ASP A 150 -1.16 16.66 4.08
N TYR A 151 -0.80 16.40 2.81
CA TYR A 151 0.12 17.22 2.00
C TYR A 151 -0.50 17.55 0.63
N PRO A 152 -1.43 18.53 0.56
CA PRO A 152 -2.12 18.89 -0.69
C PRO A 152 -1.20 19.27 -1.85
N ALA A 153 -0.04 19.89 -1.56
CA ALA A 153 0.95 20.25 -2.58
C ALA A 153 1.49 19.02 -3.34
N VAL A 154 1.65 17.88 -2.65
CA VAL A 154 2.05 16.61 -3.28
C VAL A 154 0.94 16.11 -4.20
N LEU A 155 -0.31 16.13 -3.72
CA LEU A 155 -1.48 15.73 -4.54
C LEU A 155 -1.59 16.60 -5.79
N ASP A 156 -1.44 17.92 -5.67
CA ASP A 156 -1.56 18.85 -6.78
C ASP A 156 -0.44 18.65 -7.82
N ALA A 157 0.77 18.30 -7.38
CA ALA A 157 1.86 17.95 -8.31
C ALA A 157 1.47 16.75 -9.19
N TYR A 158 0.90 15.69 -8.58
CA TYR A 158 0.43 14.51 -9.35
C TYR A 158 -0.81 14.80 -10.19
N ARG A 159 -1.77 15.64 -9.72
CA ARG A 159 -2.91 16.09 -10.53
C ARG A 159 -2.47 16.85 -11.78
N ASN A 160 -1.44 17.68 -11.66
CA ASN A 160 -0.89 18.40 -12.81
C ASN A 160 -0.14 17.48 -13.77
N GLN A 161 0.52 16.43 -13.23
CA GLN A 161 1.26 15.46 -14.02
C GLN A 161 0.32 14.50 -14.78
N PHE A 162 -0.74 13.99 -14.11
CA PHE A 162 -1.67 13.00 -14.66
C PHE A 162 -3.01 13.63 -15.00
N ARG A 163 -3.12 14.16 -16.21
CA ARG A 163 -4.38 14.74 -16.71
C ARG A 163 -5.42 13.68 -17.07
N TYR A 164 -4.97 12.49 -17.40
CA TYR A 164 -5.81 11.36 -17.78
C TYR A 164 -5.42 10.15 -16.95
N ILE A 165 -6.41 9.53 -16.32
CA ILE A 165 -6.26 8.30 -15.53
C ILE A 165 -7.28 7.31 -16.09
N MET A 166 -6.81 6.12 -16.46
CA MET A 166 -7.65 5.01 -16.86
C MET A 166 -7.44 3.85 -15.89
N VAL A 167 -8.52 3.31 -15.39
CA VAL A 167 -8.54 2.16 -14.49
C VAL A 167 -9.21 1.01 -15.23
N ASP A 168 -8.46 -0.08 -15.40
CA ASP A 168 -9.00 -1.32 -15.95
C ASP A 168 -9.69 -2.13 -14.83
N GLU A 169 -10.69 -2.94 -15.18
CA GLU A 169 -11.49 -3.74 -14.24
C GLU A 169 -11.99 -2.93 -13.02
N TYR A 170 -12.47 -1.75 -13.26
CA TYR A 170 -12.89 -0.81 -12.21
C TYR A 170 -13.91 -1.40 -11.22
N GLN A 171 -14.72 -2.37 -11.66
CA GLN A 171 -15.69 -3.09 -10.83
C GLN A 171 -15.04 -3.89 -9.69
N ASP A 172 -13.74 -4.20 -9.79
CA ASP A 172 -13.00 -4.97 -8.78
C ASP A 172 -12.27 -4.06 -7.77
N THR A 173 -12.52 -2.72 -7.84
CA THR A 173 -11.80 -1.71 -7.05
C THR A 173 -12.60 -1.22 -5.84
#